data_9ea0ee2a0b34196ca90bf47ccf9cbd3f
#
_entry.id   9ea0ee2a0b34196ca90bf47ccf9cbd3f
#
_cell.length_a   1.000
_cell.length_b   1.000
_cell.length_c   1.000
_cell.angle_alpha   90.00
_cell.angle_beta   90.00
_cell.angle_gamma   90.00
#
_symmetry.space_group_name_H-M   'P 1'
#
loop_
_entity.id
_entity.type
_entity.pdbx_description
1 polymer ?
#
loop_
_entity_poly.entity_id
_entity_poly.type
_entity_poly.pdbx_seq_one_letter_code
_entity_poly.pdbx_strand_id
1 'polypeptide(L)'
;TGAAFAEICKKAGVPVQVAANRADVPGGSTLGNLLGHQILIPMVDIGLAQLAMHSAMETASCKDAEYMAKAVAEFYNTPISQPVDGEWKLGL
;
A
#
# COMPACT_ATOMS: atom_id res chain seq x y z
N THR A 1 1.94 9.43 3.38
CA THR A 1 1.21 8.61 2.40
C THR A 1 0.63 7.34 3.02
N GLY A 2 1.38 6.68 3.90
CA GLY A 2 0.88 5.48 4.59
C GLY A 2 -0.38 5.73 5.39
N ALA A 3 -0.43 6.84 6.13
CA ALA A 3 -1.61 7.20 6.91
C ALA A 3 -2.82 7.50 6.03
N ALA A 4 -2.61 8.15 4.89
CA ALA A 4 -3.68 8.43 3.94
C ALA A 4 -4.26 7.13 3.37
N PHE A 5 -3.40 6.19 3.00
CA PHE A 5 -3.85 4.90 2.51
C PHE A 5 -4.59 4.10 3.58
N ALA A 6 -4.12 4.15 4.83
CA ALA A 6 -4.79 3.48 5.94
C ALA A 6 -6.22 4.00 6.14
N GLU A 7 -6.45 5.31 6.00
CA GLU A 7 -7.80 5.88 6.08
C GLU A 7 -8.69 5.42 4.93
N ILE A 8 -8.14 5.33 3.73
CA ILE A 8 -8.88 4.81 2.57
C ILE A 8 -9.30 3.36 2.82
N CYS A 9 -8.40 2.53 3.33
CA CYS A 9 -8.71 1.14 3.67
C CYS A 9 -9.77 1.04 4.77
N LYS A 10 -9.71 1.93 5.76
CA LYS A 10 -10.70 1.99 6.83
C LYS A 10 -12.09 2.28 6.27
N LYS A 11 -12.20 3.21 5.34
CA LYS A 11 -13.48 3.49 4.68
C LYS A 11 -13.97 2.31 3.87
N ALA A 12 -13.08 1.60 3.20
CA ALA A 12 -13.43 0.42 2.42
C ALA A 12 -13.74 -0.82 3.27
N GLY A 13 -13.48 -0.74 4.58
CA GLY A 13 -13.66 -1.89 5.47
C GLY A 13 -12.58 -2.95 5.33
N VAL A 14 -11.38 -2.56 4.93
CA VAL A 14 -10.26 -3.45 4.66
C VAL A 14 -9.22 -3.35 5.77
N PRO A 15 -8.78 -4.48 6.36
CA PRO A 15 -7.73 -4.46 7.38
C PRO A 15 -6.38 -4.12 6.76
N VAL A 16 -5.54 -3.41 7.53
CA VAL A 16 -4.21 -2.99 7.12
C VAL A 16 -3.22 -3.33 8.21
N GLN A 17 -2.05 -3.80 7.80
CA GLN A 17 -0.91 -4.00 8.68
C GLN A 17 0.28 -3.25 8.13
N VAL A 18 1.17 -2.81 9.02
CA VAL A 18 2.43 -2.18 8.63
C VAL A 18 3.52 -3.24 8.77
N ALA A 19 4.25 -3.46 7.69
CA ALA A 19 5.34 -4.42 7.66
C ALA A 19 6.68 -3.70 7.68
N ALA A 20 7.64 -4.27 8.40
CA ALA A 20 9.00 -3.80 8.42
C ALA A 20 9.94 -5.00 8.55
N ASN A 21 11.00 -5.02 7.76
CA ASN A 21 12.00 -6.06 7.87
C ASN A 21 12.92 -5.77 9.06
N ARG A 22 13.46 -6.84 9.65
CA ARG A 22 14.54 -6.68 10.64
C ARG A 22 15.72 -5.98 9.97
N ALA A 23 16.47 -5.22 10.75
CA ALA A 23 17.60 -4.46 10.22
C ALA A 23 18.68 -5.34 9.57
N ASP A 24 18.80 -6.60 10.02
CA ASP A 24 19.78 -7.56 9.52
C ASP A 24 19.26 -8.43 8.36
N VAL A 25 18.02 -8.19 7.90
CA VAL A 25 17.42 -8.95 6.81
C VAL A 25 17.38 -8.06 5.55
N PRO A 26 18.05 -8.47 4.47
CA PRO A 26 18.00 -7.68 3.24
C PRO A 26 16.60 -7.71 2.65
N GLY A 27 16.14 -6.54 2.21
CA GLY A 27 14.88 -6.40 1.50
C GLY A 27 15.11 -6.31 0.00
N GLY A 28 14.06 -6.55 -0.76
CA GLY A 28 14.06 -6.34 -2.19
C GLY A 28 13.58 -4.94 -2.54
N SER A 29 13.92 -4.48 -3.73
CA SER A 29 13.40 -3.23 -4.29
C SER A 29 12.57 -3.53 -5.52
N THR A 30 11.49 -2.79 -5.69
CA THR A 30 10.60 -2.93 -6.83
C THR A 30 10.41 -1.60 -7.54
N LEU A 31 9.43 -1.56 -8.42
CA LEU A 31 9.12 -0.40 -9.23
C LEU A 31 8.88 0.87 -8.42
N GLY A 32 8.23 0.76 -7.25
CA GLY A 32 7.93 1.92 -6.41
C GLY A 32 9.18 2.66 -5.98
N ASN A 33 10.21 1.93 -5.56
CA ASN A 33 11.48 2.52 -5.16
C ASN A 33 12.18 3.19 -6.35
N LEU A 34 12.19 2.55 -7.51
CA LEU A 34 12.78 3.10 -8.72
C LEU A 34 12.03 4.35 -9.20
N LEU A 35 10.71 4.32 -9.17
CA LEU A 35 9.89 5.48 -9.54
C LEU A 35 10.11 6.66 -8.59
N GLY A 36 10.31 6.40 -7.31
CA GLY A 36 10.58 7.44 -6.32
C GLY A 36 11.85 8.23 -6.62
N HIS A 37 12.83 7.62 -7.29
CA HIS A 37 14.04 8.30 -7.73
C HIS A 37 13.85 9.10 -9.01
N GLN A 38 12.85 8.76 -9.82
CA GLN A 38 12.62 9.37 -11.13
C GLN A 38 11.54 10.47 -11.08
N ILE A 39 10.56 10.31 -10.21
CA ILE A 39 9.38 11.17 -10.16
C ILE A 39 9.13 11.58 -8.72
N LEU A 40 9.00 12.90 -8.50
CA LEU A 40 8.71 13.44 -7.17
C LEU A 40 7.19 13.44 -6.92
N ILE A 41 6.63 12.27 -6.70
CA ILE A 41 5.21 12.07 -6.40
C ILE A 41 5.11 11.34 -5.06
N PRO A 42 4.20 11.77 -4.16
CA PRO A 42 3.94 10.99 -2.96
C PRO A 42 3.48 9.58 -3.31
N MET A 43 4.08 8.60 -2.68
CA MET A 43 3.82 7.19 -2.97
C MET A 43 3.64 6.40 -1.68
N VAL A 44 2.94 5.28 -1.79
CA VAL A 44 2.88 4.27 -0.76
C VAL A 44 3.07 2.91 -1.41
N ASP A 45 3.85 2.05 -0.77
CA ASP A 45 4.08 0.70 -1.23
C ASP A 45 3.16 -0.25 -0.47
N ILE A 46 2.36 -1.00 -1.20
CA ILE A 46 1.39 -1.92 -0.62
C ILE A 46 1.60 -3.31 -1.21
N GLY A 47 1.17 -4.32 -0.47
CA GLY A 47 1.28 -5.68 -0.96
C GLY A 47 0.32 -6.61 -0.24
N LEU A 48 0.11 -7.77 -0.81
CA LEU A 48 -0.62 -8.85 -0.18
C LEU A 48 0.35 -9.71 0.63
N ALA A 49 -0.05 -10.06 1.84
CA ALA A 49 0.71 -11.01 2.64
C ALA A 49 0.68 -12.39 1.97
N GLN A 50 1.82 -13.03 1.90
CA GLN A 50 1.90 -14.37 1.34
C GLN A 50 3.05 -15.16 1.94
N LEU A 51 2.95 -16.46 1.84
CA LEU A 51 3.98 -17.38 2.29
C LEU A 51 4.81 -17.84 1.11
N ALA A 52 6.11 -18.01 1.34
CA ALA A 52 7.04 -18.56 0.36
C ALA A 52 7.08 -17.73 -0.95
N MET A 53 7.13 -16.44 -0.81
CA MET A 53 7.22 -15.52 -1.97
C MET A 53 8.46 -15.85 -2.82
N HIS A 54 8.27 -15.87 -4.13
CA HIS A 54 9.29 -16.22 -5.14
C HIS A 54 9.62 -17.72 -5.19
N SER A 55 8.90 -18.56 -4.46
CA SER A 55 9.06 -20.01 -4.57
C SER A 55 8.22 -20.56 -5.72
N ALA A 56 8.41 -21.85 -6.00
CA ALA A 56 7.62 -22.55 -7.00
C ALA A 56 6.15 -22.68 -6.60
N MET A 57 5.86 -22.60 -5.31
CA MET A 57 4.49 -22.63 -4.80
C MET A 57 4.35 -21.58 -3.70
N GLU A 58 3.62 -20.54 -4.01
CA GLU A 58 3.33 -19.45 -3.07
C GLU A 58 1.90 -19.60 -2.55
N THR A 59 1.68 -19.17 -1.32
CA THR A 59 0.38 -19.30 -0.67
C THR A 59 -0.07 -17.94 -0.14
N ALA A 60 -1.30 -17.58 -0.44
CA ALA A 60 -1.92 -16.34 0.06
C ALA A 60 -3.39 -16.61 0.36
N SER A 61 -4.00 -15.73 1.14
CA SER A 61 -5.43 -15.82 1.44
C SER A 61 -6.27 -15.30 0.27
N CYS A 62 -7.32 -16.01 -0.07
CA CYS A 62 -8.28 -15.54 -1.08
C CYS A 62 -8.96 -14.23 -0.65
N LYS A 63 -9.17 -14.03 0.65
CA LYS A 63 -9.74 -12.80 1.18
C LYS A 63 -8.83 -11.60 0.96
N ASP A 64 -7.53 -11.81 1.00
CA ASP A 64 -6.59 -10.70 0.79
C ASP A 64 -6.69 -10.15 -0.63
N ALA A 65 -6.93 -10.99 -1.62
CA ALA A 65 -7.15 -10.53 -2.98
C ALA A 65 -8.41 -9.67 -3.07
N GLU A 66 -9.49 -10.07 -2.41
CA GLU A 66 -10.72 -9.29 -2.34
C GLU A 66 -10.48 -7.95 -1.62
N TYR A 67 -9.74 -7.98 -0.52
CA TYR A 67 -9.39 -6.75 0.21
C TYR A 67 -8.58 -5.80 -0.66
N MET A 68 -7.61 -6.30 -1.39
CA MET A 68 -6.82 -5.47 -2.30
C MET A 68 -7.70 -4.81 -3.35
N ALA A 69 -8.62 -5.56 -3.95
CA ALA A 69 -9.53 -5.02 -4.95
C ALA A 69 -10.40 -3.91 -4.37
N LYS A 70 -10.92 -4.10 -3.16
CA LYS A 70 -11.72 -3.08 -2.48
C LYS A 70 -10.92 -1.83 -2.15
N ALA A 71 -9.70 -2.01 -1.65
CA ALA A 71 -8.83 -0.89 -1.29
C ALA A 71 -8.46 -0.06 -2.51
N VAL A 72 -8.10 -0.71 -3.60
CA VAL A 72 -7.74 -0.02 -4.85
C VAL A 72 -8.95 0.71 -5.44
N ALA A 73 -10.12 0.08 -5.45
CA ALA A 73 -11.34 0.73 -5.93
C ALA A 73 -11.67 1.97 -5.12
N GLU A 74 -11.58 1.90 -3.81
CA GLU A 74 -11.83 3.04 -2.94
C GLU A 74 -10.79 4.15 -3.15
N PHE A 75 -9.53 3.77 -3.35
CA PHE A 75 -8.47 4.73 -3.66
C PHE A 75 -8.79 5.53 -4.93
N TYR A 76 -9.21 4.85 -5.99
CA TYR A 76 -9.54 5.53 -7.25
C TYR A 76 -10.79 6.41 -7.14
N ASN A 77 -11.68 6.12 -6.19
CA ASN A 77 -12.91 6.87 -5.98
C ASN A 77 -12.78 7.98 -4.92
N THR A 78 -11.62 8.12 -4.29
CA THR A 78 -11.40 9.09 -3.21
C THR A 78 -10.57 10.26 -3.72
N PRO A 79 -11.13 11.48 -3.75
CA PRO A 79 -10.33 12.68 -4.05
C PRO A 79 -9.29 12.91 -2.96
N ILE A 80 -8.05 13.11 -3.37
CA ILE A 80 -6.92 13.33 -2.46
C ILE A 80 -6.28 14.66 -2.82
N SER A 81 -6.04 15.51 -1.83
CA SER A 81 -5.35 16.77 -2.03
C SER A 81 -4.40 17.03 -0.87
N GLN A 82 -3.38 17.83 -1.13
CA GLN A 82 -2.42 18.26 -0.13
C GLN A 82 -2.35 19.79 -0.17
N PRO A 83 -3.32 20.48 0.48
CA PRO A 83 -3.37 21.95 0.44
C PRO A 83 -2.18 22.61 1.14
N VAL A 84 -1.60 21.93 2.13
CA VAL A 84 -0.43 22.40 2.86
C VAL A 84 0.54 21.24 2.96
N ASP A 85 1.85 21.53 2.88
CA ASP A 85 2.87 20.51 2.99
C ASP A 85 2.74 19.73 4.31
N GLY A 86 2.74 18.42 4.22
CA GLY A 86 2.56 17.53 5.37
C GLY A 86 1.12 17.29 5.80
N GLU A 87 0.15 17.95 5.16
CA GLU A 87 -1.27 17.79 5.48
C GLU A 87 -2.01 17.19 4.28
N TRP A 88 -2.73 16.09 4.51
CA TRP A 88 -3.50 15.41 3.48
C TRP A 88 -4.99 15.60 3.70
N LYS A 89 -5.70 15.90 2.62
CA LYS A 89 -7.16 16.02 2.65
C LYS A 89 -7.77 14.95 1.77
N LEU A 90 -8.60 14.11 2.36
CA LEU A 90 -9.31 13.05 1.66
C LEU A 90 -10.79 13.41 1.54
N GLY A 91 -11.35 13.20 0.37
CA GLY A 91 -12.78 13.43 0.13
C GLY A 91 -13.62 12.25 0.58
N LEU A 92 -13.49 11.85 1.83
CA LEU A 92 -14.21 10.68 2.38
C LEU A 92 -15.66 10.97 2.73
#